data_08644c8d2ff3b151926d9e28225de5b3
#
_entry.id   08644c8d2ff3b151926d9e28225de5b3
#
_cell.length_a   1.000
_cell.length_b   1.000
_cell.length_c   1.000
_cell.angle_alpha   90.00
_cell.angle_beta   90.00
_cell.angle_gamma   90.00
#
_symmetry.space_group_name_H-M   'P 1'
#
loop_
_entity.id
_entity.type
_entity.pdbx_description
1 polymer ?
#
loop_
_entity_poly.entity_id
_entity_poly.type
_entity_poly.pdbx_seq_one_letter_code
_entity_poly.pdbx_strand_id
1 'polypeptide(L)'
;FAVLKGANFFMTGLPYDLRSPLVQEQVYDRITRSKIFLFYLRHPDRFLEKLIISAQNGFYIRPTYLGNYERAPGVKPLQMASMFSLWSTFKANTLPHSLFLVASFFFLYFGVLAYYYIIKWRRKERTLFLDIFSTLGLIGVVCFVVPVLGDGEADHAKHLFLFNVCFDMMVVASIIWLFSNLPRWGGIRDGAKTARSDVVLRKVMNSFMCLTSHS
;
A
#
# COMPACT_ATOMS: atom_id res chain seq x y z
N PHE A 1 -22.30 -26.14 4.15
CA PHE A 1 -21.33 -25.03 4.36
C PHE A 1 -21.78 -23.66 3.87
N ALA A 2 -22.91 -23.51 3.17
CA ALA A 2 -23.45 -22.20 2.77
C ALA A 2 -23.68 -21.27 3.98
N VAL A 3 -23.97 -21.84 5.15
CA VAL A 3 -24.17 -21.11 6.43
C VAL A 3 -22.88 -20.46 6.94
N LEU A 4 -21.71 -20.89 6.48
CA LEU A 4 -20.41 -20.34 6.85
C LEU A 4 -19.92 -19.25 5.89
N LYS A 5 -20.75 -18.84 4.92
CA LYS A 5 -20.40 -17.75 4.00
C LYS A 5 -20.21 -16.45 4.79
N GLY A 6 -19.02 -15.88 4.71
CA GLY A 6 -18.64 -14.68 5.47
C GLY A 6 -18.20 -14.93 6.91
N ALA A 7 -18.20 -16.18 7.38
CA ALA A 7 -17.69 -16.52 8.70
C ALA A 7 -16.17 -16.40 8.76
N ASN A 8 -15.65 -15.84 9.83
CA ASN A 8 -14.23 -15.83 10.13
C ASN A 8 -13.94 -16.49 11.49
N PHE A 9 -12.66 -16.77 11.72
CA PHE A 9 -12.18 -17.53 12.89
C PHE A 9 -12.50 -16.87 14.25
N PHE A 10 -12.81 -15.59 14.26
CA PHE A 10 -13.09 -14.80 15.46
C PHE A 10 -14.60 -14.61 15.72
N MET A 11 -15.47 -15.07 14.82
CA MET A 11 -16.91 -14.98 15.03
C MET A 11 -17.37 -15.96 16.10
N THR A 12 -18.19 -15.46 17.01
CA THR A 12 -18.89 -16.26 18.02
C THR A 12 -20.32 -16.55 17.56
N GLY A 13 -20.90 -17.68 18.03
CA GLY A 13 -22.29 -18.05 17.69
C GLY A 13 -22.46 -18.69 16.31
N LEU A 14 -21.38 -19.15 15.68
CA LEU A 14 -21.49 -19.96 14.47
C LEU A 14 -22.09 -21.35 14.75
N PRO A 15 -22.86 -21.91 13.83
CA PRO A 15 -23.49 -23.22 14.00
C PRO A 15 -22.46 -24.37 14.09
N TYR A 16 -21.23 -24.10 13.67
CA TYR A 16 -20.10 -25.04 13.74
C TYR A 16 -18.90 -24.34 14.38
N ASP A 17 -18.21 -25.03 15.26
CA ASP A 17 -16.91 -24.59 15.76
C ASP A 17 -15.88 -24.74 14.63
N LEU A 18 -15.35 -23.61 14.17
CA LEU A 18 -14.35 -23.58 13.11
C LEU A 18 -13.03 -24.28 13.49
N ARG A 19 -12.82 -24.55 14.79
CA ARG A 19 -11.68 -25.30 15.32
C ARG A 19 -11.95 -26.80 15.46
N SER A 20 -13.18 -27.22 15.17
CA SER A 20 -13.52 -28.63 15.28
C SER A 20 -12.70 -29.48 14.31
N PRO A 21 -12.34 -30.74 14.70
CA PRO A 21 -11.63 -31.67 13.82
C PRO A 21 -12.37 -31.90 12.48
N LEU A 22 -13.69 -31.86 12.51
CA LEU A 22 -14.53 -32.05 11.33
C LEU A 22 -14.33 -30.89 10.31
N VAL A 23 -14.28 -29.64 10.77
CA VAL A 23 -14.02 -28.49 9.90
C VAL A 23 -12.57 -28.50 9.41
N GLN A 24 -11.64 -28.90 10.29
CA GLN A 24 -10.24 -29.05 9.91
C GLN A 24 -10.09 -30.01 8.74
N GLU A 25 -10.58 -31.22 8.87
CA GLU A 25 -10.47 -32.28 7.85
C GLU A 25 -11.26 -31.99 6.57
N GLN A 26 -12.49 -31.48 6.69
CA GLN A 26 -13.37 -31.28 5.53
C GLN A 26 -13.13 -29.98 4.79
N VAL A 27 -12.57 -28.95 5.44
CA VAL A 27 -12.38 -27.63 4.85
C VAL A 27 -10.89 -27.32 4.73
N TYR A 28 -10.17 -27.17 5.85
CA TYR A 28 -8.81 -26.66 5.84
C TYR A 28 -7.82 -27.59 5.14
N ASP A 29 -7.89 -28.90 5.38
CA ASP A 29 -6.99 -29.86 4.74
C ASP A 29 -7.23 -30.03 3.24
N ARG A 30 -8.42 -29.63 2.77
CA ARG A 30 -8.77 -29.65 1.34
C ARG A 30 -8.47 -28.37 0.60
N ILE A 31 -8.29 -27.25 1.33
CA ILE A 31 -8.01 -25.92 0.74
C ILE A 31 -6.51 -25.70 0.74
N THR A 32 -5.87 -25.89 -0.41
CA THR A 32 -4.46 -25.54 -0.61
C THR A 32 -4.31 -24.16 -1.25
N ARG A 33 -3.16 -23.51 -1.04
CA ARG A 33 -2.85 -22.21 -1.65
C ARG A 33 -3.04 -22.22 -3.16
N SER A 34 -2.62 -23.31 -3.82
CA SER A 34 -2.78 -23.47 -5.28
C SER A 34 -4.26 -23.52 -5.70
N LYS A 35 -5.12 -24.15 -4.90
CA LYS A 35 -6.57 -24.20 -5.17
C LYS A 35 -7.21 -22.83 -5.01
N ILE A 36 -6.80 -22.02 -4.01
CA ILE A 36 -7.25 -20.65 -3.83
C ILE A 36 -6.86 -19.80 -5.06
N PHE A 37 -5.60 -19.87 -5.48
CA PHE A 37 -5.13 -19.16 -6.66
C PHE A 37 -5.90 -19.56 -7.93
N LEU A 38 -6.08 -20.87 -8.15
CA LEU A 38 -6.84 -21.38 -9.29
C LEU A 38 -8.33 -20.99 -9.24
N PHE A 39 -8.91 -20.91 -8.04
CA PHE A 39 -10.27 -20.43 -7.84
C PHE A 39 -10.42 -18.98 -8.34
N TYR A 40 -9.54 -18.09 -7.93
CA TYR A 40 -9.58 -16.68 -8.36
C TYR A 40 -9.28 -16.52 -9.85
N LEU A 41 -8.43 -17.37 -10.44
CA LEU A 41 -8.24 -17.36 -11.90
C LEU A 41 -9.51 -17.77 -12.67
N ARG A 42 -10.29 -18.71 -12.12
CA ARG A 42 -11.55 -19.15 -12.71
C ARG A 42 -12.74 -18.23 -12.42
N HIS A 43 -12.64 -17.44 -11.35
CA HIS A 43 -13.68 -16.52 -10.89
C HIS A 43 -13.11 -15.12 -10.71
N PRO A 44 -12.73 -14.41 -11.79
CA PRO A 44 -12.15 -13.08 -11.72
C PRO A 44 -13.12 -12.04 -11.12
N ASP A 45 -14.42 -12.25 -11.24
CA ASP A 45 -15.46 -11.47 -10.58
C ASP A 45 -15.29 -11.47 -9.06
N ARG A 46 -15.04 -12.64 -8.48
CA ARG A 46 -14.80 -12.80 -7.04
C ARG A 46 -13.50 -12.15 -6.58
N PHE A 47 -12.46 -12.26 -7.40
CA PHE A 47 -11.20 -11.59 -7.12
C PHE A 47 -11.36 -10.06 -7.13
N LEU A 48 -12.08 -9.54 -8.13
CA LEU A 48 -12.36 -8.10 -8.24
C LEU A 48 -13.19 -7.59 -7.05
N GLU A 49 -14.21 -8.35 -6.62
CA GLU A 49 -15.00 -8.04 -5.42
C GLU A 49 -14.11 -7.88 -4.18
N LYS A 50 -13.14 -8.78 -3.99
CA LYS A 50 -12.18 -8.69 -2.87
C LYS A 50 -11.22 -7.51 -3.00
N LEU A 51 -10.75 -7.18 -4.20
CA LEU A 51 -9.95 -5.98 -4.43
C LEU A 51 -10.72 -4.69 -4.12
N ILE A 52 -12.04 -4.66 -4.38
CA ILE A 52 -12.89 -3.53 -3.99
C ILE A 52 -12.92 -3.39 -2.46
N ILE A 53 -13.08 -4.49 -1.72
CA ILE A 53 -13.05 -4.49 -0.26
C ILE A 53 -11.67 -4.02 0.26
N SER A 54 -10.58 -4.46 -0.37
CA SER A 54 -9.24 -3.99 -0.04
C SER A 54 -9.10 -2.47 -0.26
N ALA A 55 -9.61 -1.95 -1.37
CA ALA A 55 -9.57 -0.52 -1.64
C ALA A 55 -10.38 0.30 -0.63
N GLN A 56 -11.52 -0.22 -0.18
CA GLN A 56 -12.35 0.41 0.86
C GLN A 56 -11.61 0.52 2.20
N ASN A 57 -10.70 -0.41 2.50
CA ASN A 57 -9.93 -0.45 3.74
C ASN A 57 -8.48 0.05 3.58
N GLY A 58 -8.03 0.30 2.35
CA GLY A 58 -6.63 0.55 2.01
C GLY A 58 -6.00 1.79 2.62
N PHE A 59 -6.80 2.80 2.93
CA PHE A 59 -6.32 4.07 3.49
C PHE A 59 -6.50 4.19 5.01
N TYR A 60 -7.04 3.17 5.67
CA TYR A 60 -7.03 3.08 7.12
C TYR A 60 -5.68 2.53 7.61
N ILE A 61 -5.05 3.25 8.54
CA ILE A 61 -3.74 2.84 9.07
C ILE A 61 -3.86 1.63 9.98
N ARG A 62 -4.98 1.51 10.68
CA ARG A 62 -5.22 0.45 11.66
C ARG A 62 -6.71 0.21 11.84
N PRO A 63 -7.10 -1.00 12.27
CA PRO A 63 -8.45 -1.27 12.71
C PRO A 63 -8.82 -0.43 13.94
N THR A 64 -10.10 -0.15 14.14
CA THR A 64 -10.61 0.67 15.24
C THR A 64 -10.35 0.08 16.64
N TYR A 65 -10.08 -1.21 16.73
CA TYR A 65 -9.80 -1.92 17.99
C TYR A 65 -8.31 -1.97 18.36
N LEU A 66 -7.40 -1.47 17.51
CA LEU A 66 -5.96 -1.45 17.77
C LEU A 66 -5.46 -0.03 18.07
N GLY A 67 -4.50 0.06 18.99
CA GLY A 67 -3.82 1.31 19.36
C GLY A 67 -4.69 2.29 20.11
N ASN A 68 -5.69 1.79 20.81
CA ASN A 68 -6.52 2.57 21.72
C ASN A 68 -5.78 2.76 23.06
N TYR A 69 -6.15 3.80 23.79
CA TYR A 69 -5.69 3.96 25.16
C TYR A 69 -6.16 2.80 26.02
N GLU A 70 -5.36 2.45 27.02
CA GLU A 70 -5.77 1.51 28.06
C GLU A 70 -7.05 1.99 28.77
N ARG A 71 -7.85 1.04 29.24
CA ARG A 71 -9.06 1.36 30.01
C ARG A 71 -8.65 1.97 31.35
N ALA A 72 -8.86 3.27 31.47
CA ALA A 72 -8.64 4.04 32.71
C ALA A 72 -9.86 4.91 33.01
N PRO A 73 -10.09 5.29 34.28
CA PRO A 73 -11.11 6.24 34.61
C PRO A 73 -10.97 7.54 33.82
N GLY A 74 -12.06 7.98 33.18
CA GLY A 74 -12.08 9.20 32.37
C GLY A 74 -11.70 9.02 30.90
N VAL A 75 -11.22 7.86 30.47
CA VAL A 75 -10.92 7.56 29.06
C VAL A 75 -12.14 6.92 28.40
N LYS A 76 -12.59 7.49 27.27
CA LYS A 76 -13.72 6.93 26.52
C LYS A 76 -13.32 5.58 25.91
N PRO A 77 -14.24 4.61 25.82
CA PRO A 77 -13.99 3.36 25.13
C PRO A 77 -13.53 3.62 23.68
N LEU A 78 -12.52 2.88 23.24
CA LEU A 78 -11.92 2.97 21.89
C LEU A 78 -11.30 4.34 21.55
N GLN A 79 -11.02 5.17 22.57
CA GLN A 79 -10.34 6.45 22.34
C GLN A 79 -8.92 6.21 21.83
N MET A 80 -8.58 6.91 20.74
CA MET A 80 -7.28 6.80 20.06
C MET A 80 -6.47 8.09 20.24
N ALA A 81 -5.14 7.96 20.23
CA ALA A 81 -4.25 9.11 20.15
C ALA A 81 -4.41 9.81 18.79
N SER A 82 -4.60 11.13 18.83
CA SER A 82 -4.71 11.98 17.63
C SER A 82 -3.43 12.73 17.29
N MET A 83 -2.40 12.63 18.14
CA MET A 83 -1.12 13.27 17.90
C MET A 83 -0.45 12.70 16.65
N PHE A 84 0.01 13.58 15.74
CA PHE A 84 0.55 13.23 14.42
C PHE A 84 -0.42 12.50 13.46
N SER A 85 -1.73 12.58 13.69
CA SER A 85 -2.72 11.90 12.85
C SER A 85 -3.18 12.70 11.63
N LEU A 86 -2.70 13.92 11.42
CA LEU A 86 -3.18 14.83 10.36
C LEU A 86 -3.20 14.16 8.97
N TRP A 87 -2.10 13.55 8.58
CA TRP A 87 -1.99 12.90 7.27
C TRP A 87 -2.89 11.67 7.15
N SER A 88 -2.94 10.84 8.16
CA SER A 88 -3.80 9.66 8.17
C SER A 88 -5.28 10.00 8.18
N THR A 89 -5.66 11.02 8.95
CA THR A 89 -7.03 11.55 8.99
C THR A 89 -7.42 12.18 7.64
N PHE A 90 -6.50 12.93 7.02
CA PHE A 90 -6.70 13.46 5.68
C PHE A 90 -6.95 12.33 4.67
N LYS A 91 -6.11 11.30 4.63
CA LYS A 91 -6.30 10.16 3.71
C LYS A 91 -7.65 9.48 3.94
N ALA A 92 -7.96 9.14 5.19
CA ALA A 92 -9.18 8.43 5.53
C ALA A 92 -10.46 9.20 5.21
N ASN A 93 -10.43 10.54 5.28
CA ASN A 93 -11.63 11.36 5.10
C ASN A 93 -11.75 11.97 3.70
N THR A 94 -10.62 12.16 2.99
CA THR A 94 -10.60 12.93 1.73
C THR A 94 -10.43 12.04 0.50
N LEU A 95 -9.65 10.95 0.61
CA LEU A 95 -9.44 10.08 -0.53
C LEU A 95 -10.67 9.19 -0.78
N PRO A 96 -11.12 9.05 -2.03
CA PRO A 96 -12.13 8.07 -2.37
C PRO A 96 -11.64 6.65 -2.06
N HIS A 97 -12.37 5.92 -1.23
CA HIS A 97 -12.07 4.53 -0.88
C HIS A 97 -12.55 3.58 -1.97
N SER A 98 -12.00 3.74 -3.18
CA SER A 98 -12.43 3.00 -4.36
C SER A 98 -11.26 2.33 -5.07
N LEU A 99 -11.52 1.16 -5.65
CA LEU A 99 -10.54 0.45 -6.47
C LEU A 99 -10.11 1.29 -7.67
N PHE A 100 -11.01 2.13 -8.21
CA PHE A 100 -10.70 3.01 -9.32
C PHE A 100 -9.60 4.01 -8.97
N LEU A 101 -9.63 4.61 -7.77
CA LEU A 101 -8.57 5.52 -7.31
C LEU A 101 -7.22 4.79 -7.22
N VAL A 102 -7.20 3.63 -6.56
CA VAL A 102 -5.98 2.85 -6.36
C VAL A 102 -5.39 2.41 -7.70
N ALA A 103 -6.23 1.86 -8.58
CA ALA A 103 -5.81 1.43 -9.92
C ALA A 103 -5.31 2.60 -10.77
N SER A 104 -6.03 3.73 -10.78
CA SER A 104 -5.64 4.93 -11.53
C SER A 104 -4.31 5.50 -11.03
N PHE A 105 -4.09 5.50 -9.70
CA PHE A 105 -2.84 5.95 -9.10
C PHE A 105 -1.67 5.07 -9.57
N PHE A 106 -1.79 3.75 -9.46
CA PHE A 106 -0.75 2.84 -9.94
C PHE A 106 -0.51 2.95 -11.44
N PHE A 107 -1.57 3.04 -12.23
CA PHE A 107 -1.47 3.19 -13.68
C PHE A 107 -0.72 4.46 -14.07
N LEU A 108 -1.06 5.59 -13.44
CA LEU A 108 -0.37 6.85 -13.65
C LEU A 108 1.09 6.78 -13.19
N TYR A 109 1.33 6.23 -12.01
CA TYR A 109 2.66 6.09 -11.44
C TYR A 109 3.60 5.27 -12.35
N PHE A 110 3.18 4.08 -12.74
CA PHE A 110 3.96 3.25 -13.65
C PHE A 110 4.04 3.81 -15.07
N GLY A 111 2.99 4.49 -15.54
CA GLY A 111 3.00 5.17 -16.84
C GLY A 111 4.08 6.27 -16.91
N VAL A 112 4.19 7.08 -15.86
CA VAL A 112 5.25 8.09 -15.74
C VAL A 112 6.63 7.43 -15.69
N LEU A 113 6.79 6.39 -14.88
CA LEU A 113 8.06 5.66 -14.81
C LEU A 113 8.45 5.06 -16.16
N ALA A 114 7.53 4.39 -16.85
CA ALA A 114 7.76 3.81 -18.16
C ALA A 114 8.18 4.88 -19.20
N TYR A 115 7.52 6.03 -19.19
CA TYR A 115 7.90 7.15 -20.05
C TYR A 115 9.35 7.58 -19.83
N TYR A 116 9.76 7.75 -18.55
CA TYR A 116 11.15 8.11 -18.22
C TYR A 116 12.16 7.00 -18.52
N TYR A 117 11.77 5.73 -18.36
CA TYR A 117 12.60 4.60 -18.79
C TYR A 117 12.90 4.65 -20.27
N ILE A 118 11.89 4.89 -21.11
CA ILE A 118 12.07 4.97 -22.57
C ILE A 118 13.02 6.12 -22.93
N ILE A 119 12.87 7.29 -22.31
CA ILE A 119 13.75 8.43 -22.58
C ILE A 119 15.19 8.13 -22.16
N LYS A 120 15.39 7.64 -20.94
CA LYS A 120 16.73 7.35 -20.43
C LYS A 120 17.41 6.22 -21.18
N TRP A 121 16.68 5.20 -21.55
CA TRP A 121 17.19 4.10 -22.37
C TRP A 121 17.69 4.61 -23.73
N ARG A 122 16.92 5.46 -24.39
CA ARG A 122 17.34 6.09 -25.66
C ARG A 122 18.61 6.93 -25.51
N ARG A 123 18.80 7.57 -24.34
CA ARG A 123 19.98 8.38 -24.04
C ARG A 123 21.15 7.59 -23.44
N LYS A 124 20.98 6.29 -23.22
CA LYS A 124 21.97 5.41 -22.54
C LYS A 124 22.36 5.92 -21.15
N GLU A 125 21.44 6.59 -20.46
CA GLU A 125 21.62 7.09 -19.10
C GLU A 125 21.34 6.01 -18.05
N ARG A 126 21.92 6.19 -16.84
CA ARG A 126 21.67 5.27 -15.72
C ARG A 126 20.22 5.41 -15.22
N THR A 127 19.60 4.29 -14.90
CA THR A 127 18.19 4.17 -14.50
C THR A 127 17.98 3.88 -13.02
N LEU A 128 19.03 3.85 -12.19
CA LEU A 128 19.01 3.40 -10.80
C LEU A 128 17.82 3.97 -9.98
N PHE A 129 17.51 5.28 -10.13
CA PHE A 129 16.36 5.86 -9.44
C PHE A 129 15.04 5.31 -9.94
N LEU A 130 14.91 5.11 -11.26
CA LEU A 130 13.70 4.50 -11.82
C LEU A 130 13.53 3.07 -11.34
N ASP A 131 14.64 2.34 -11.18
CA ASP A 131 14.64 0.96 -10.67
C ASP A 131 14.12 0.93 -9.22
N ILE A 132 14.62 1.83 -8.37
CA ILE A 132 14.17 1.97 -6.97
C ILE A 132 12.68 2.31 -6.90
N PHE A 133 12.22 3.31 -7.67
CA PHE A 133 10.81 3.70 -7.66
C PHE A 133 9.91 2.64 -8.27
N SER A 134 10.36 1.93 -9.30
CA SER A 134 9.62 0.80 -9.87
C SER A 134 9.48 -0.33 -8.87
N THR A 135 10.56 -0.65 -8.14
CA THR A 135 10.54 -1.66 -7.09
C THR A 135 9.58 -1.27 -5.97
N LEU A 136 9.60 -0.01 -5.52
CA LEU A 136 8.66 0.50 -4.52
C LEU A 136 7.21 0.36 -4.99
N GLY A 137 6.92 0.72 -6.24
CA GLY A 137 5.60 0.56 -6.83
C GLY A 137 5.15 -0.90 -6.89
N LEU A 138 6.05 -1.81 -7.30
CA LEU A 138 5.76 -3.26 -7.35
C LEU A 138 5.48 -3.82 -5.94
N ILE A 139 6.27 -3.45 -4.94
CA ILE A 139 6.01 -3.81 -3.54
C ILE A 139 4.62 -3.30 -3.11
N GLY A 140 4.27 -2.05 -3.46
CA GLY A 140 2.96 -1.48 -3.17
C GLY A 140 1.82 -2.30 -3.78
N VAL A 141 1.93 -2.71 -5.06
CA VAL A 141 0.93 -3.58 -5.71
C VAL A 141 0.83 -4.93 -5.01
N VAL A 142 1.96 -5.57 -4.70
CA VAL A 142 1.99 -6.86 -4.00
C VAL A 142 1.32 -6.75 -2.63
N CYS A 143 1.65 -5.69 -1.86
CA CYS A 143 1.07 -5.45 -0.54
C CYS A 143 -0.42 -5.10 -0.59
N PHE A 144 -0.93 -4.64 -1.72
CA PHE A 144 -2.36 -4.42 -1.94
C PHE A 144 -3.11 -5.72 -2.29
N VAL A 145 -2.48 -6.59 -3.08
CA VAL A 145 -3.11 -7.81 -3.60
C VAL A 145 -3.00 -9.01 -2.66
N VAL A 146 -1.84 -9.17 -2.00
CA VAL A 146 -1.56 -10.36 -1.16
C VAL A 146 -2.56 -10.57 -0.04
N PRO A 147 -3.02 -9.55 0.70
CA PRO A 147 -4.03 -9.74 1.75
C PRO A 147 -5.32 -10.40 1.26
N VAL A 148 -5.73 -10.10 0.02
CA VAL A 148 -6.92 -10.72 -0.61
C VAL A 148 -6.74 -12.23 -0.78
N LEU A 149 -5.55 -12.65 -1.15
CA LEU A 149 -5.23 -14.06 -1.42
C LEU A 149 -4.97 -14.86 -0.13
N GLY A 150 -4.48 -14.18 0.93
CA GLY A 150 -4.07 -14.83 2.18
C GLY A 150 -5.18 -14.87 3.23
N ASP A 151 -5.76 -13.72 3.55
CA ASP A 151 -6.62 -13.55 4.73
C ASP A 151 -8.10 -13.34 4.37
N GLY A 152 -8.42 -13.26 3.08
CA GLY A 152 -9.80 -13.04 2.62
C GLY A 152 -10.33 -11.68 3.06
N GLU A 153 -11.28 -11.62 3.99
CA GLU A 153 -11.89 -10.37 4.49
C GLU A 153 -11.47 -10.00 5.92
N ALA A 154 -10.67 -10.86 6.57
CA ALA A 154 -10.30 -10.63 7.96
C ALA A 154 -9.23 -9.53 8.07
N ASP A 155 -9.44 -8.60 9.00
CA ASP A 155 -8.45 -7.59 9.41
C ASP A 155 -7.75 -6.79 8.29
N HIS A 156 -8.42 -6.54 7.17
CA HIS A 156 -7.86 -5.89 5.99
C HIS A 156 -7.05 -4.64 6.30
N ALA A 157 -7.53 -3.75 7.16
CA ALA A 157 -6.81 -2.53 7.51
C ALA A 157 -5.43 -2.80 8.15
N LYS A 158 -5.29 -3.90 8.89
CA LYS A 158 -4.02 -4.33 9.48
C LYS A 158 -3.06 -4.85 8.40
N HIS A 159 -3.56 -5.69 7.50
CA HIS A 159 -2.75 -6.31 6.46
C HIS A 159 -2.36 -5.33 5.34
N LEU A 160 -3.18 -4.28 5.12
CA LEU A 160 -2.89 -3.20 4.17
C LEU A 160 -1.99 -2.09 4.73
N PHE A 161 -1.49 -2.22 5.97
CA PHE A 161 -0.59 -1.22 6.55
C PHE A 161 0.65 -0.97 5.67
N LEU A 162 1.28 -2.03 5.19
CA LEU A 162 2.48 -1.90 4.34
C LEU A 162 2.15 -1.27 2.97
N PHE A 163 0.98 -1.59 2.40
CA PHE A 163 0.48 -0.87 1.22
C PHE A 163 0.38 0.64 1.50
N ASN A 164 -0.19 1.03 2.66
CA ASN A 164 -0.28 2.44 3.06
C ASN A 164 1.07 3.13 3.11
N VAL A 165 2.09 2.48 3.69
CA VAL A 165 3.46 2.99 3.76
C VAL A 165 4.03 3.18 2.34
N CYS A 166 3.90 2.18 1.48
CA CYS A 166 4.37 2.27 0.09
C CYS A 166 3.65 3.39 -0.67
N PHE A 167 2.34 3.52 -0.49
CA PHE A 167 1.55 4.58 -1.09
C PHE A 167 2.04 5.97 -0.67
N ASP A 168 2.28 6.17 0.63
CA ASP A 168 2.79 7.43 1.16
C ASP A 168 4.18 7.76 0.59
N MET A 169 5.07 6.78 0.52
CA MET A 169 6.40 6.95 -0.10
C MET A 169 6.30 7.29 -1.59
N MET A 170 5.41 6.64 -2.33
CA MET A 170 5.18 6.95 -3.75
C MET A 170 4.61 8.37 -3.94
N VAL A 171 3.68 8.80 -3.09
CA VAL A 171 3.13 10.17 -3.14
C VAL A 171 4.22 11.20 -2.85
N VAL A 172 5.00 11.03 -1.79
CA VAL A 172 6.11 11.95 -1.45
C VAL A 172 7.13 12.01 -2.58
N ALA A 173 7.53 10.85 -3.12
CA ALA A 173 8.45 10.78 -4.25
C ALA A 173 7.91 11.51 -5.49
N SER A 174 6.62 11.32 -5.80
CA SER A 174 5.94 12.00 -6.92
C SER A 174 5.88 13.51 -6.73
N ILE A 175 5.61 13.97 -5.52
CA ILE A 175 5.59 15.40 -5.17
C ILE A 175 6.98 16.01 -5.33
N ILE A 176 8.02 15.39 -4.76
CA ILE A 176 9.40 15.87 -4.87
C ILE A 176 9.81 15.93 -6.35
N TRP A 177 9.49 14.88 -7.11
CA TRP A 177 9.77 14.84 -8.53
C TRP A 177 9.06 15.96 -9.29
N LEU A 178 7.76 16.19 -9.02
CA LEU A 178 6.99 17.26 -9.64
C LEU A 178 7.61 18.63 -9.38
N PHE A 179 7.91 18.95 -8.12
CA PHE A 179 8.55 20.22 -7.75
C PHE A 179 9.95 20.40 -8.37
N SER A 180 10.69 19.31 -8.53
CA SER A 180 12.02 19.34 -9.16
C SER A 180 11.96 19.62 -10.66
N ASN A 181 10.85 19.26 -11.31
CA ASN A 181 10.65 19.40 -12.75
C ASN A 181 9.72 20.57 -13.14
N LEU A 182 9.08 21.23 -12.18
CA LEU A 182 8.32 22.44 -12.47
C LEU A 182 9.25 23.51 -13.05
N PRO A 183 8.90 24.10 -14.22
CA PRO A 183 9.64 25.25 -14.73
C PRO A 183 9.57 26.34 -13.67
N ARG A 184 10.74 26.84 -13.24
CA ARG A 184 10.82 27.97 -12.34
C ARG A 184 10.21 29.20 -13.05
N TRP A 185 8.96 29.48 -12.73
CA TRP A 185 8.30 30.71 -13.13
C TRP A 185 9.01 31.88 -12.43
N GLY A 186 9.82 32.60 -13.14
CA GLY A 186 10.55 33.75 -12.63
C GLY A 186 11.94 33.81 -13.27
N GLY A 187 12.03 34.57 -14.35
CA GLY A 187 13.25 34.74 -15.11
C GLY A 187 14.42 35.24 -14.28
N ILE A 188 15.58 35.06 -14.85
CA ILE A 188 16.92 35.59 -14.59
C ILE A 188 17.92 34.45 -14.27
N ARG A 189 18.86 34.33 -15.19
CA ARG A 189 20.16 33.63 -15.18
C ARG A 189 20.19 32.18 -15.61
N ASP A 190 20.26 32.01 -16.91
CA ASP A 190 20.84 30.85 -17.57
C ASP A 190 22.36 30.88 -17.33
N GLY A 191 22.87 29.89 -16.62
CA GLY A 191 24.30 29.67 -16.47
C GLY A 191 24.73 28.80 -15.28
N ALA A 192 23.88 28.63 -14.25
CA ALA A 192 24.27 27.91 -13.03
C ALA A 192 23.40 26.67 -12.74
N LYS A 193 22.56 26.28 -13.70
CA LYS A 193 21.41 25.37 -13.40
C LYS A 193 21.70 23.89 -13.48
N THR A 194 22.73 23.44 -14.19
CA THR A 194 23.05 22.02 -14.32
C THR A 194 23.84 21.48 -13.12
N ALA A 195 24.68 22.32 -12.52
CA ALA A 195 25.55 21.89 -11.41
C ALA A 195 24.84 21.76 -10.05
N ARG A 196 23.72 22.47 -9.82
CA ARG A 196 23.08 22.55 -8.50
C ARG A 196 22.07 21.44 -8.23
N SER A 197 21.38 20.95 -9.25
CA SER A 197 20.47 19.81 -9.09
C SER A 197 21.25 18.51 -8.81
N ASP A 198 22.39 18.35 -9.47
CA ASP A 198 23.27 17.19 -9.24
C ASP A 198 23.93 17.21 -7.86
N VAL A 199 24.21 18.40 -7.33
CA VAL A 199 24.82 18.56 -5.99
C VAL A 199 23.81 18.24 -4.87
N VAL A 200 22.55 18.67 -4.99
CA VAL A 200 21.51 18.36 -3.98
C VAL A 200 21.17 16.87 -4.00
N LEU A 201 21.01 16.29 -5.18
CA LEU A 201 20.79 14.85 -5.33
C LEU A 201 21.98 14.01 -4.80
N ARG A 202 23.22 14.44 -5.08
CA ARG A 202 24.41 13.77 -4.51
C ARG A 202 24.49 13.89 -3.00
N LYS A 203 24.11 15.03 -2.40
CA LYS A 203 24.08 15.18 -0.94
C LYS A 203 23.05 14.26 -0.29
N VAL A 204 21.85 14.19 -0.82
CA VAL A 204 20.81 13.26 -0.32
C VAL A 204 21.26 11.80 -0.46
N MET A 205 21.88 11.44 -1.59
CA MET A 205 22.41 10.09 -1.80
C MET A 205 23.54 9.73 -0.84
N ASN A 206 24.49 10.64 -0.62
CA ASN A 206 25.61 10.38 0.30
C ASN A 206 25.13 10.25 1.76
N SER A 207 24.08 10.98 2.16
CA SER A 207 23.45 10.79 3.48
C SER A 207 22.77 9.45 3.63
N PHE A 208 22.12 8.93 2.57
CA PHE A 208 21.52 7.59 2.59
C PHE A 208 22.57 6.47 2.58
N MET A 209 23.64 6.59 1.81
CA MET A 209 24.71 5.58 1.78
C MET A 209 25.51 5.53 3.09
N CYS A 210 25.65 6.64 3.81
CA CYS A 210 26.31 6.67 5.12
C CYS A 210 25.53 5.93 6.21
N LEU A 211 24.19 5.86 6.08
CA LEU A 211 23.32 5.15 7.02
C LEU A 211 23.32 3.62 6.81
N THR A 212 23.69 3.15 5.61
CA THR A 212 23.73 1.69 5.28
C THR A 212 25.10 1.06 5.43
N SER A 213 26.17 1.83 5.70
CA SER A 213 27.54 1.31 5.87
C SER A 213 27.91 1.00 7.33
N HIS A 214 27.00 1.22 8.29
CA HIS A 214 27.20 0.99 9.73
C HIS A 214 26.27 -0.07 10.33
N SER A 215 25.68 -0.93 9.50
CA SER A 215 24.90 -2.09 9.96
C SER A 215 25.58 -3.40 9.54
#